data_20b1dfeb49883f5915d473f7655993c9
#
_entry.id   20b1dfeb49883f5915d473f7655993c9
#
_cell.length_a   1.000
_cell.length_b   1.000
_cell.length_c   1.000
_cell.angle_alpha   90.00
_cell.angle_beta   90.00
_cell.angle_gamma   90.00
#
_symmetry.space_group_name_H-M   'P 1'
#
loop_
_entity.id
_entity.type
_entity.pdbx_description
1 polymer ?
#
loop_
_entity_poly.entity_id
_entity_poly.type
_entity_poly.pdbx_seq_one_letter_code
_entity_poly.pdbx_strand_id
1 'polypeptide(L)'
;MKKLNINSISDFEIYLKNYDTNINEIKKKLIIEQTWNKMIFDIYKDRLIVDEKKISKALQDLINKNEKQMSFELYEIFFSEKSKNEFEKKYNEIISSIENSNFEKTALLYSISNTANIGGKIGWINQNQLSKKILAEIKDLNPGSYTKPINSAGGSIILMVKNKKQT
;
A
#
# COMPACT_ATOMS: atom_id res chain seq x y z
N MET A 1 10.95 -8.84 -3.17
CA MET A 1 12.26 -8.67 -2.53
C MET A 1 13.17 -9.80 -3.00
N LYS A 2 14.32 -9.48 -3.63
CA LYS A 2 15.35 -10.49 -3.88
C LYS A 2 15.85 -10.98 -2.51
N LYS A 3 15.76 -12.29 -2.24
CA LYS A 3 16.42 -12.87 -1.06
C LYS A 3 17.92 -12.63 -1.22
N LEU A 4 18.49 -11.84 -0.32
CA LEU A 4 19.94 -11.72 -0.21
C LEU A 4 20.47 -13.09 0.25
N ASN A 5 21.36 -13.68 -0.55
CA ASN A 5 22.04 -14.94 -0.19
C ASN A 5 23.14 -14.65 0.86
N ILE A 6 22.72 -14.27 2.06
CA ILE A 6 23.59 -14.01 3.21
C ILE A 6 23.34 -15.13 4.19
N ASN A 7 24.28 -16.06 4.28
CA ASN A 7 24.19 -17.26 5.10
C ASN A 7 25.13 -17.22 6.34
N SER A 8 26.03 -16.22 6.39
CA SER A 8 27.00 -16.05 7.46
C SER A 8 27.22 -14.55 7.80
N ILE A 9 27.84 -14.30 8.96
CA ILE A 9 28.29 -12.95 9.35
C ILE A 9 29.33 -12.41 8.36
N SER A 10 30.22 -13.26 7.89
CA SER A 10 31.21 -12.91 6.85
C SER A 10 30.58 -12.47 5.56
N ASP A 11 29.55 -13.16 5.08
CA ASP A 11 28.83 -12.77 3.87
C ASP A 11 28.16 -11.41 4.04
N PHE A 12 27.64 -11.15 5.24
CA PHE A 12 27.03 -9.87 5.59
C PHE A 12 28.07 -8.75 5.63
N GLU A 13 29.25 -8.99 6.19
CA GLU A 13 30.33 -8.00 6.20
C GLU A 13 30.83 -7.66 4.80
N ILE A 14 30.96 -8.65 3.92
CA ILE A 14 31.32 -8.45 2.51
C ILE A 14 30.22 -7.64 1.81
N TYR A 15 28.96 -7.96 2.06
CA TYR A 15 27.81 -7.21 1.52
C TYR A 15 27.85 -5.75 1.96
N LEU A 16 28.10 -5.46 3.24
CA LEU A 16 28.15 -4.10 3.77
C LEU A 16 29.31 -3.27 3.19
N LYS A 17 30.44 -3.87 2.88
CA LYS A 17 31.57 -3.19 2.22
C LYS A 17 31.22 -2.61 0.86
N ASN A 18 30.28 -3.24 0.13
CA ASN A 18 29.80 -2.71 -1.16
C ASN A 18 28.99 -1.41 -1.04
N TYR A 19 28.63 -1.04 0.20
CA TYR A 19 27.87 0.18 0.53
C TYR A 19 28.66 1.13 1.42
N ASP A 20 30.01 1.01 1.44
CA ASP A 20 30.91 1.83 2.25
C ASP A 20 30.52 1.89 3.73
N THR A 21 30.01 0.77 4.29
CA THR A 21 29.61 0.67 5.68
C THR A 21 30.14 -0.64 6.31
N ASN A 22 30.08 -0.73 7.61
CA ASN A 22 30.51 -1.91 8.35
C ASN A 22 29.53 -2.27 9.48
N ILE A 23 29.71 -3.49 10.00
CA ILE A 23 28.82 -4.05 11.02
C ILE A 23 28.78 -3.20 12.31
N ASN A 24 29.87 -2.53 12.66
CA ASN A 24 29.93 -1.68 13.85
C ASN A 24 29.11 -0.40 13.68
N GLU A 25 29.10 0.17 12.49
CA GLU A 25 28.25 1.33 12.18
C GLU A 25 26.75 0.96 12.20
N ILE A 26 26.40 -0.19 11.66
CA ILE A 26 25.03 -0.72 11.74
C ILE A 26 24.63 -0.95 13.20
N LYS A 27 25.50 -1.61 13.99
CA LYS A 27 25.25 -1.82 15.43
C LYS A 27 25.06 -0.49 16.18
N LYS A 28 25.92 0.51 15.92
CA LYS A 28 25.77 1.84 16.54
C LYS A 28 24.43 2.48 16.20
N LYS A 29 24.02 2.46 14.93
CA LYS A 29 22.72 3.01 14.49
C LYS A 29 21.55 2.30 15.18
N LEU A 30 21.58 0.97 15.24
CA LEU A 30 20.55 0.17 15.91
C LEU A 30 20.48 0.45 17.41
N ILE A 31 21.63 0.59 18.09
CA ILE A 31 21.67 0.94 19.52
C ILE A 31 21.06 2.32 19.75
N ILE A 32 21.41 3.30 18.93
CA ILE A 32 20.86 4.67 19.04
C ILE A 32 19.33 4.62 18.83
N GLU A 33 18.85 3.93 17.80
CA GLU A 33 17.43 3.79 17.50
C GLU A 33 16.66 3.09 18.63
N GLN A 34 17.19 1.98 19.15
CA GLN A 34 16.58 1.27 20.27
C GLN A 34 16.57 2.12 21.55
N THR A 35 17.67 2.84 21.82
CA THR A 35 17.77 3.72 22.99
C THR A 35 16.76 4.85 22.89
N TRP A 36 16.62 5.46 21.69
CA TRP A 36 15.65 6.50 21.43
C TRP A 36 14.21 5.98 21.62
N ASN A 37 13.88 4.84 20.99
CA ASN A 37 12.55 4.24 21.09
C ASN A 37 12.20 3.88 22.55
N LYS A 38 13.18 3.34 23.30
CA LYS A 38 12.99 3.05 24.72
C LYS A 38 12.77 4.34 25.53
N MET A 39 13.54 5.37 25.30
CA MET A 39 13.40 6.65 25.99
C MET A 39 12.02 7.27 25.72
N ILE A 40 11.58 7.31 24.45
CA ILE A 40 10.24 7.79 24.09
C ILE A 40 9.16 6.95 24.76
N PHE A 41 9.28 5.62 24.73
CA PHE A 41 8.35 4.73 25.41
C PHE A 41 8.30 5.03 26.92
N ASP A 42 9.44 5.14 27.59
CA ASP A 42 9.52 5.40 29.04
C ASP A 42 8.93 6.76 29.42
N ILE A 43 9.07 7.79 28.57
CA ILE A 43 8.47 9.13 28.79
C ILE A 43 6.94 9.10 28.62
N TYR A 44 6.44 8.32 27.69
CA TYR A 44 5.02 8.39 27.28
C TYR A 44 4.17 7.21 27.76
N LYS A 45 4.76 6.09 28.24
CA LYS A 45 4.01 4.89 28.67
C LYS A 45 2.92 5.19 29.68
N ASP A 46 3.19 6.09 30.65
CA ASP A 46 2.23 6.45 31.69
C ASP A 46 1.11 7.39 31.19
N ARG A 47 1.28 7.96 29.98
CA ARG A 47 0.27 8.77 29.28
C ARG A 47 -0.57 7.94 28.30
N LEU A 48 -0.16 6.70 28.03
CA LEU A 48 -0.92 5.75 27.23
C LEU A 48 -2.06 5.16 28.08
N ILE A 49 -3.11 5.95 28.28
CA ILE A 49 -4.32 5.45 28.90
C ILE A 49 -5.03 4.57 27.84
N VAL A 50 -4.76 3.28 27.90
CA VAL A 50 -5.51 2.30 27.12
C VAL A 50 -6.88 2.15 27.80
N ASP A 51 -7.88 2.77 27.22
CA ASP A 51 -9.27 2.61 27.67
C ASP A 51 -9.79 1.25 27.21
N GLU A 52 -9.53 0.21 28.02
CA GLU A 52 -9.95 -1.16 27.74
C GLU A 52 -11.46 -1.28 27.51
N LYS A 53 -12.27 -0.43 28.17
CA LYS A 53 -13.73 -0.40 27.97
C LYS A 53 -14.08 0.11 26.58
N LYS A 54 -13.39 1.13 26.08
CA LYS A 54 -13.58 1.60 24.69
C LYS A 54 -13.16 0.56 23.67
N ILE A 55 -12.03 -0.12 23.91
CA ILE A 55 -11.56 -1.19 23.02
C ILE A 55 -12.54 -2.36 23.05
N SER A 56 -12.96 -2.83 24.22
CA SER A 56 -13.92 -3.93 24.35
C SER A 56 -15.27 -3.58 23.73
N LYS A 57 -15.75 -2.34 23.91
CA LYS A 57 -16.97 -1.88 23.27
C LYS A 57 -16.84 -1.82 21.76
N ALA A 58 -15.74 -1.27 21.23
CA ALA A 58 -15.48 -1.23 19.80
C ALA A 58 -15.36 -2.64 19.19
N LEU A 59 -14.76 -3.60 19.93
CA LEU A 59 -14.68 -5.00 19.53
C LEU A 59 -16.09 -5.66 19.54
N GLN A 60 -16.89 -5.43 20.56
CA GLN A 60 -18.27 -5.92 20.61
C GLN A 60 -19.13 -5.30 19.50
N ASP A 61 -18.98 -4.00 19.23
CA ASP A 61 -19.67 -3.32 18.14
C ASP A 61 -19.26 -3.88 16.76
N LEU A 62 -17.99 -4.29 16.58
CA LEU A 62 -17.52 -4.98 15.38
C LEU A 62 -18.07 -6.41 15.26
N ILE A 63 -18.13 -7.16 16.37
CA ILE A 63 -18.68 -8.53 16.42
C ILE A 63 -20.20 -8.51 16.22
N ASN A 64 -20.90 -7.56 16.84
CA ASN A 64 -22.35 -7.43 16.74
C ASN A 64 -22.83 -6.85 15.41
N LYS A 65 -21.99 -6.07 14.77
CA LYS A 65 -22.18 -5.66 13.38
C LYS A 65 -21.89 -6.81 12.43
N ASN A 66 -22.55 -7.90 12.45
CA ASN A 66 -22.48 -9.03 11.51
C ASN A 66 -22.43 -8.56 10.01
N GLU A 67 -21.70 -7.48 9.75
CA GLU A 67 -21.42 -6.98 8.43
C GLU A 67 -20.45 -7.96 7.79
N LYS A 68 -21.03 -8.78 6.92
CA LYS A 68 -20.29 -9.60 5.98
C LYS A 68 -19.18 -8.74 5.39
N GLN A 69 -17.96 -8.96 5.87
CA GLN A 69 -16.81 -8.16 5.42
C GLN A 69 -16.50 -8.53 3.99
N MET A 70 -16.29 -7.51 3.17
CA MET A 70 -15.90 -7.69 1.79
C MET A 70 -14.39 -7.56 1.65
N SER A 71 -13.80 -8.44 0.88
CA SER A 71 -12.43 -8.32 0.40
C SER A 71 -12.44 -8.13 -1.11
N PHE A 72 -11.55 -7.28 -1.59
CA PHE A 72 -11.42 -6.89 -2.99
C PHE A 72 -10.03 -7.28 -3.50
N GLU A 73 -9.97 -7.96 -4.63
CA GLU A 73 -8.71 -8.12 -5.37
C GLU A 73 -8.54 -6.89 -6.27
N LEU A 74 -7.56 -6.05 -5.90
CA LEU A 74 -7.36 -4.75 -6.51
C LEU A 74 -6.12 -4.70 -7.39
N TYR A 75 -6.24 -3.91 -8.45
CA TYR A 75 -5.16 -3.48 -9.33
C TYR A 75 -5.18 -1.97 -9.44
N GLU A 76 -4.01 -1.35 -9.70
CA GLU A 76 -3.88 0.09 -9.79
C GLU A 76 -3.12 0.56 -11.03
N ILE A 77 -3.48 1.73 -11.52
CA ILE A 77 -2.66 2.56 -12.40
C ILE A 77 -2.49 3.90 -11.70
N PHE A 78 -1.27 4.22 -11.29
CA PHE A 78 -0.94 5.50 -10.68
C PHE A 78 -0.16 6.34 -11.69
N PHE A 79 -0.62 7.57 -11.92
CA PHE A 79 0.01 8.50 -12.84
C PHE A 79 -0.05 9.93 -12.29
N SER A 80 0.88 10.77 -12.75
CA SER A 80 0.98 12.16 -12.31
C SER A 80 1.33 13.05 -13.49
N GLU A 81 0.63 14.18 -13.60
CA GLU A 81 0.87 15.18 -14.63
C GLU A 81 0.90 16.58 -14.01
N LYS A 82 1.65 17.49 -14.64
CA LYS A 82 1.90 18.82 -14.10
C LYS A 82 0.79 19.82 -14.40
N SER A 83 0.00 19.57 -15.43
CA SER A 83 -1.08 20.46 -15.85
C SER A 83 -2.38 19.71 -16.12
N LYS A 84 -3.50 20.42 -16.07
CA LYS A 84 -4.82 19.86 -16.36
C LYS A 84 -4.90 19.30 -17.78
N ASN A 85 -4.32 19.98 -18.77
CA ASN A 85 -4.37 19.53 -20.16
C ASN A 85 -3.55 18.24 -20.37
N GLU A 86 -2.38 18.13 -19.74
CA GLU A 86 -1.58 16.91 -19.76
C GLU A 86 -2.30 15.75 -19.06
N PHE A 87 -2.96 16.03 -17.93
CA PHE A 87 -3.78 15.05 -17.22
C PHE A 87 -4.89 14.49 -18.11
N GLU A 88 -5.69 15.35 -18.74
CA GLU A 88 -6.78 14.92 -19.64
C GLU A 88 -6.25 14.06 -20.79
N LYS A 89 -5.15 14.48 -21.42
CA LYS A 89 -4.50 13.73 -22.49
C LYS A 89 -4.03 12.36 -22.01
N LYS A 90 -3.32 12.33 -20.88
CA LYS A 90 -2.80 11.10 -20.29
C LYS A 90 -3.89 10.13 -19.87
N TYR A 91 -4.95 10.68 -19.25
CA TYR A 91 -6.10 9.89 -18.86
C TYR A 91 -6.78 9.23 -20.08
N ASN A 92 -6.99 9.99 -21.16
CA ASN A 92 -7.58 9.44 -22.39
C ASN A 92 -6.70 8.37 -23.04
N GLU A 93 -5.37 8.55 -23.03
CA GLU A 93 -4.41 7.52 -23.48
C GLU A 93 -4.53 6.23 -22.65
N ILE A 94 -4.62 6.35 -21.31
CA ILE A 94 -4.78 5.22 -20.39
C ILE A 94 -6.09 4.49 -20.68
N ILE A 95 -7.20 5.21 -20.79
CA ILE A 95 -8.51 4.60 -21.08
C ILE A 95 -8.50 3.88 -22.43
N SER A 96 -8.04 4.54 -23.49
CA SER A 96 -7.87 3.89 -24.81
C SER A 96 -7.01 2.64 -24.75
N SER A 97 -5.94 2.66 -23.96
CA SER A 97 -5.04 1.50 -23.79
C SER A 97 -5.74 0.35 -23.06
N ILE A 98 -6.56 0.65 -22.03
CA ILE A 98 -7.34 -0.36 -21.31
C ILE A 98 -8.34 -1.01 -22.26
N GLU A 99 -9.06 -0.23 -23.07
CA GLU A 99 -10.08 -0.69 -24.01
C GLU A 99 -9.50 -1.54 -25.15
N ASN A 100 -8.36 -1.13 -25.70
CA ASN A 100 -7.69 -1.82 -26.79
C ASN A 100 -6.85 -3.03 -26.37
N SER A 101 -6.59 -3.18 -25.07
CA SER A 101 -5.75 -4.26 -24.53
C SER A 101 -6.35 -4.84 -23.25
N ASN A 102 -5.83 -4.46 -22.10
CA ASN A 102 -6.39 -4.75 -20.78
C ASN A 102 -5.72 -3.86 -19.72
N PHE A 103 -6.28 -3.87 -18.51
CA PHE A 103 -5.81 -3.05 -17.40
C PHE A 103 -4.36 -3.37 -17.01
N GLU A 104 -4.01 -4.65 -16.93
CA GLU A 104 -2.69 -5.11 -16.48
C GLU A 104 -1.57 -4.66 -17.45
N LYS A 105 -1.78 -4.79 -18.76
CA LYS A 105 -0.82 -4.32 -19.77
C LYS A 105 -0.71 -2.80 -19.77
N THR A 106 -1.83 -2.10 -19.58
CA THR A 106 -1.84 -0.65 -19.46
C THR A 106 -1.09 -0.18 -18.22
N ALA A 107 -1.22 -0.89 -17.09
CA ALA A 107 -0.46 -0.61 -15.88
C ALA A 107 1.06 -0.73 -16.11
N LEU A 108 1.52 -1.75 -16.85
CA LEU A 108 2.93 -1.90 -17.23
C LEU A 108 3.48 -0.70 -18.03
N LEU A 109 2.63 -0.08 -18.87
CA LEU A 109 3.05 1.01 -19.77
C LEU A 109 2.94 2.39 -19.14
N TYR A 110 1.93 2.63 -18.32
CA TYR A 110 1.55 3.97 -17.88
C TYR A 110 1.67 4.22 -16.39
N SER A 111 1.65 3.17 -15.56
CA SER A 111 1.73 3.34 -14.11
C SER A 111 3.14 3.65 -13.64
N ILE A 112 3.27 4.63 -12.77
CA ILE A 112 4.51 4.99 -12.09
C ILE A 112 4.60 4.41 -10.67
N SER A 113 3.66 3.54 -10.29
CA SER A 113 3.68 2.87 -8.99
C SER A 113 4.69 1.72 -8.95
N ASN A 114 5.05 1.28 -7.74
CA ASN A 114 5.91 0.11 -7.54
C ASN A 114 5.29 -1.20 -8.04
N THR A 115 3.96 -1.23 -8.22
CA THR A 115 3.21 -2.39 -8.72
C THR A 115 3.17 -2.45 -10.25
N ALA A 116 3.64 -1.41 -10.94
CA ALA A 116 3.60 -1.32 -12.41
C ALA A 116 4.21 -2.56 -13.08
N ASN A 117 5.38 -3.01 -12.61
CA ASN A 117 6.12 -4.15 -13.17
C ASN A 117 5.40 -5.51 -13.01
N ILE A 118 4.34 -5.58 -12.22
CA ILE A 118 3.48 -6.75 -12.04
C ILE A 118 2.03 -6.48 -12.52
N GLY A 119 1.88 -5.57 -13.49
CA GLY A 119 0.60 -5.21 -14.08
C GLY A 119 -0.33 -4.45 -13.13
N GLY A 120 0.24 -3.71 -12.17
CA GLY A 120 -0.54 -2.92 -11.21
C GLY A 120 -1.18 -3.73 -10.08
N LYS A 121 -0.82 -5.01 -9.90
CA LYS A 121 -1.46 -5.89 -8.91
C LYS A 121 -1.14 -5.46 -7.48
N ILE A 122 -2.17 -5.05 -6.73
CA ILE A 122 -2.10 -4.82 -5.27
C ILE A 122 -2.38 -6.13 -4.52
N GLY A 123 -3.35 -6.91 -4.99
CA GLY A 123 -3.81 -8.16 -4.37
C GLY A 123 -5.09 -8.00 -3.57
N TRP A 124 -5.34 -8.94 -2.65
CA TRP A 124 -6.54 -8.95 -1.82
C TRP A 124 -6.42 -7.99 -0.65
N ILE A 125 -7.36 -7.05 -0.56
CA ILE A 125 -7.47 -6.05 0.50
C ILE A 125 -8.84 -6.16 1.16
N ASN A 126 -8.86 -6.25 2.50
CA ASN A 126 -10.12 -6.21 3.25
C ASN A 126 -10.67 -4.77 3.28
N GLN A 127 -12.01 -4.62 3.23
CA GLN A 127 -12.67 -3.32 3.25
C GLN A 127 -12.23 -2.41 4.41
N ASN A 128 -11.87 -2.99 5.56
CA ASN A 128 -11.44 -2.25 6.75
C ASN A 128 -10.02 -1.66 6.61
N GLN A 129 -9.24 -2.11 5.63
CA GLN A 129 -7.91 -1.58 5.31
C GLN A 129 -7.98 -0.42 4.31
N LEU A 130 -9.15 -0.19 3.71
CA LEU A 130 -9.37 0.86 2.73
C LEU A 130 -9.84 2.15 3.41
N SER A 131 -9.42 3.28 2.89
CA SER A 131 -10.01 4.56 3.30
C SER A 131 -11.49 4.61 2.90
N LYS A 132 -12.30 5.35 3.66
CA LYS A 132 -13.73 5.53 3.34
C LYS A 132 -13.95 6.04 1.92
N LYS A 133 -13.06 6.92 1.44
CA LYS A 133 -13.10 7.47 0.08
C LYS A 133 -12.91 6.38 -0.97
N ILE A 134 -11.87 5.55 -0.83
CA ILE A 134 -11.58 4.46 -1.77
C ILE A 134 -12.69 3.41 -1.73
N LEU A 135 -13.13 3.02 -0.53
CA LEU A 135 -14.20 2.05 -0.39
C LEU A 135 -15.51 2.51 -1.07
N ALA A 136 -15.87 3.79 -0.95
CA ALA A 136 -17.05 4.35 -1.61
C ALA A 136 -16.98 4.23 -3.14
N GLU A 137 -15.78 4.39 -3.73
CA GLU A 137 -15.58 4.32 -5.18
C GLU A 137 -15.61 2.87 -5.73
N ILE A 138 -15.19 1.87 -4.92
CA ILE A 138 -15.04 0.49 -5.43
C ILE A 138 -16.11 -0.50 -4.98
N LYS A 139 -16.84 -0.20 -3.89
CA LYS A 139 -17.79 -1.17 -3.29
C LYS A 139 -18.85 -1.67 -4.28
N ASP A 140 -19.36 -0.77 -5.11
CA ASP A 140 -20.45 -1.04 -6.06
C ASP A 140 -19.97 -1.44 -7.46
N LEU A 141 -18.64 -1.38 -7.71
CA LEU A 141 -18.07 -1.79 -9.00
C LEU A 141 -18.23 -3.30 -9.22
N ASN A 142 -18.58 -3.68 -10.41
CA ASN A 142 -18.56 -5.10 -10.80
C ASN A 142 -17.12 -5.60 -11.00
N PRO A 143 -16.85 -6.89 -10.78
CA PRO A 143 -15.57 -7.50 -11.15
C PRO A 143 -15.20 -7.18 -12.60
N GLY A 144 -13.95 -6.78 -12.83
CA GLY A 144 -13.44 -6.32 -14.12
C GLY A 144 -13.63 -4.82 -14.39
N SER A 145 -14.43 -4.12 -13.58
CA SER A 145 -14.63 -2.66 -13.72
C SER A 145 -13.59 -1.85 -12.95
N TYR A 146 -13.38 -0.61 -13.38
CA TYR A 146 -12.42 0.31 -12.79
C TYR A 146 -13.04 1.67 -12.46
N THR A 147 -12.40 2.39 -11.55
CA THR A 147 -12.86 3.72 -11.09
C THR A 147 -12.50 4.82 -12.09
N LYS A 148 -13.12 5.98 -11.93
CA LYS A 148 -12.55 7.23 -12.42
C LYS A 148 -11.25 7.53 -11.65
N PRO A 149 -10.39 8.46 -12.14
CA PRO A 149 -9.20 8.87 -11.43
C PRO A 149 -9.55 9.41 -10.04
N ILE A 150 -8.93 8.85 -9.02
CA ILE A 150 -9.05 9.28 -7.62
C ILE A 150 -7.80 10.07 -7.26
N ASN A 151 -7.96 11.33 -6.82
CA ASN A 151 -6.83 12.14 -6.39
C ASN A 151 -6.15 11.54 -5.16
N SER A 152 -4.84 11.39 -5.24
CA SER A 152 -3.95 10.88 -4.20
C SER A 152 -2.74 11.79 -4.03
N ALA A 153 -1.93 11.57 -2.98
CA ALA A 153 -0.69 12.32 -2.80
C ALA A 153 0.26 12.05 -3.98
N GLY A 154 0.64 13.11 -4.68
CA GLY A 154 1.58 13.07 -5.80
C GLY A 154 1.00 12.69 -7.15
N GLY A 155 -0.34 12.48 -7.29
CA GLY A 155 -0.94 12.15 -8.58
C GLY A 155 -2.37 11.64 -8.48
N SER A 156 -2.76 10.84 -9.45
CA SER A 156 -4.08 10.20 -9.54
C SER A 156 -3.96 8.70 -9.69
N ILE A 157 -4.89 7.98 -9.09
CA ILE A 157 -4.96 6.52 -9.12
C ILE A 157 -6.26 6.08 -9.77
N ILE A 158 -6.18 5.13 -10.69
CA ILE A 158 -7.31 4.36 -11.20
C ILE A 158 -7.23 2.97 -10.58
N LEU A 159 -8.29 2.52 -9.93
CA LEU A 159 -8.38 1.21 -9.30
C LEU A 159 -9.30 0.31 -10.10
N MET A 160 -8.87 -0.93 -10.37
CA MET A 160 -9.72 -1.96 -10.92
C MET A 160 -10.03 -3.02 -9.86
N VAL A 161 -11.29 -3.38 -9.74
CA VAL A 161 -11.75 -4.51 -8.94
C VAL A 161 -11.69 -5.76 -9.80
N LYS A 162 -10.67 -6.61 -9.61
CA LYS A 162 -10.56 -7.87 -10.35
C LYS A 162 -11.57 -8.90 -9.88
N ASN A 163 -11.67 -9.05 -8.55
CA ASN A 163 -12.61 -9.96 -7.89
C ASN A 163 -13.10 -9.38 -6.56
N LYS A 164 -14.21 -9.90 -6.07
CA LYS A 164 -14.76 -9.64 -4.73
C LYS A 164 -15.06 -10.96 -4.05
N LYS A 165 -14.84 -11.00 -2.74
CA LYS A 165 -15.31 -12.12 -1.91
C LYS A 165 -15.80 -11.61 -0.56
N GLN A 166 -16.75 -12.34 -0.01
CA GLN A 166 -17.19 -12.17 1.35
C GLN A 166 -16.25 -12.94 2.28
N THR A 167 -15.81 -12.32 3.36
CA THR A 167 -14.87 -12.90 4.33
C THR A 167 -15.57 -13.08 5.66
#